data_17b6829bdfabd11c2243a78e7f1b9a95
#
_entry.id   17b6829bdfabd11c2243a78e7f1b9a95
#
_cell.length_a   1.000
_cell.length_b   1.000
_cell.length_c   1.000
_cell.angle_alpha   90.00
_cell.angle_beta   90.00
_cell.angle_gamma   90.00
#
_symmetry.space_group_name_H-M   'P 1'
#
loop_
_entity.id
_entity.type
_entity.pdbx_description
1 polymer ?
#
loop_
_entity_poly.entity_id
_entity_poly.type
_entity_poly.pdbx_seq_one_letter_code
_entity_poly.pdbx_strand_id
1 'polypeptide(L)'
;MALTDRIPYQAQIDRPKLQLPGGKKLAVWVILNVEEWRIENAMPRTVLSPPMGQPLLPDVPNWSWHEYGMRAGFWRQFKALTDRNMPVTLALNANVCN
;
A
#
# COMPACT_ATOMS: atom_id res chain seq x y z
N MET A 1 -18.61 -1.06 23.29
CA MET A 1 -19.05 -0.49 22.00
C MET A 1 -18.80 -1.54 20.95
N ALA A 2 -19.81 -2.11 20.35
CA ALA A 2 -19.65 -3.09 19.29
C ALA A 2 -19.31 -2.39 17.96
N LEU A 3 -18.64 -3.09 17.05
CA LEU A 3 -18.32 -2.54 15.72
C LEU A 3 -19.59 -2.13 14.95
N THR A 4 -20.69 -2.86 15.19
CA THR A 4 -22.02 -2.58 14.62
C THR A 4 -22.65 -1.28 15.09
N ASP A 5 -22.17 -0.71 16.21
CA ASP A 5 -22.69 0.58 16.72
C ASP A 5 -22.29 1.77 15.83
N ARG A 6 -21.21 1.61 15.05
CA ARG A 6 -20.69 2.65 14.13
C ARG A 6 -21.13 2.43 12.70
N ILE A 7 -21.25 1.16 12.30
CA ILE A 7 -21.58 0.77 10.92
C ILE A 7 -22.72 -0.25 11.01
N PRO A 8 -23.99 0.17 10.81
CA PRO A 8 -25.10 -0.74 10.82
C PRO A 8 -24.95 -1.78 9.70
N TYR A 9 -25.29 -3.00 10.02
CA TYR A 9 -25.33 -4.05 8.99
C TYR A 9 -26.39 -3.71 7.95
N GLN A 10 -26.02 -3.80 6.68
CA GLN A 10 -26.93 -3.66 5.55
C GLN A 10 -26.56 -4.69 4.49
N ALA A 11 -27.48 -5.58 4.16
CA ALA A 11 -27.26 -6.55 3.11
C ALA A 11 -27.11 -5.84 1.75
N GLN A 12 -26.33 -6.41 0.85
CA GLN A 12 -26.06 -5.82 -0.47
C GLN A 12 -27.35 -5.59 -1.27
N ILE A 13 -28.32 -6.52 -1.17
CA ILE A 13 -29.59 -6.44 -1.89
C ILE A 13 -30.48 -5.28 -1.41
N ASP A 14 -30.26 -4.84 -0.17
CA ASP A 14 -31.05 -3.77 0.45
C ASP A 14 -30.38 -2.40 0.28
N ARG A 15 -29.18 -2.35 -0.32
CA ARG A 15 -28.45 -1.10 -0.51
C ARG A 15 -29.04 -0.33 -1.70
N PRO A 16 -29.21 0.99 -1.56
CA PRO A 16 -29.56 1.82 -2.70
C PRO A 16 -28.46 1.73 -3.77
N LYS A 17 -28.86 1.80 -5.02
CA LYS A 17 -27.90 1.80 -6.14
C LYS A 17 -26.97 3.00 -5.99
N LEU A 18 -25.66 2.74 -5.95
CA LEU A 18 -24.65 3.79 -5.86
C LEU A 18 -24.73 4.70 -7.10
N GLN A 19 -24.83 5.99 -6.84
CA GLN A 19 -24.76 7.02 -7.86
C GLN A 19 -23.52 7.87 -7.62
N LEU A 20 -22.63 7.91 -8.59
CA LEU A 20 -21.45 8.75 -8.53
C LEU A 20 -21.79 10.19 -8.94
N PRO A 21 -21.09 11.20 -8.38
CA PRO A 21 -21.29 12.59 -8.73
C PRO A 21 -21.17 12.83 -10.25
N GLY A 22 -22.02 13.71 -10.79
CA GLY A 22 -22.01 14.07 -12.20
C GLY A 22 -22.41 12.92 -13.15
N GLY A 23 -23.16 11.93 -12.66
CA GLY A 23 -23.61 10.79 -13.47
C GLY A 23 -22.47 9.85 -13.93
N LYS A 24 -21.31 9.93 -13.32
CA LYS A 24 -20.15 9.08 -13.63
C LYS A 24 -20.44 7.62 -13.27
N LYS A 25 -19.86 6.71 -14.05
CA LYS A 25 -20.06 5.26 -13.89
C LYS A 25 -18.86 4.56 -13.24
N LEU A 26 -17.73 5.26 -13.14
CA LEU A 26 -16.48 4.71 -12.62
C LEU A 26 -15.80 5.74 -11.73
N ALA A 27 -15.30 5.30 -10.57
CA ALA A 27 -14.37 6.03 -9.73
C ALA A 27 -13.03 5.28 -9.74
N VAL A 28 -11.94 6.01 -10.01
CA VAL A 28 -10.58 5.47 -9.94
C VAL A 28 -9.86 6.15 -8.80
N TRP A 29 -9.32 5.36 -7.91
CA TRP A 29 -8.54 5.83 -6.77
C TRP A 29 -7.17 5.15 -6.76
N VAL A 30 -6.15 5.93 -7.03
CA VAL A 30 -4.77 5.45 -7.03
C VAL A 30 -4.18 5.61 -5.64
N ILE A 31 -3.70 4.52 -5.07
CA ILE A 31 -3.00 4.50 -3.79
C ILE A 31 -1.58 4.02 -4.04
N LEU A 32 -0.59 4.78 -3.59
CA LEU A 32 0.83 4.42 -3.64
C LEU A 32 1.31 4.12 -2.23
N ASN A 33 1.69 2.89 -1.99
CA ASN A 33 2.31 2.48 -0.73
C ASN A 33 3.78 2.84 -0.77
N VAL A 34 4.23 3.59 0.24
CA VAL A 34 5.63 3.97 0.43
C VAL A 34 6.01 3.60 1.85
N GLU A 35 6.86 2.60 1.98
CA GLU A 35 7.20 2.01 3.28
C GLU A 35 8.70 1.88 3.41
N GLU A 36 9.26 2.32 4.52
CA GLU A 36 10.64 2.06 4.88
C GLU A 36 10.67 0.88 5.85
N TRP A 37 11.52 -0.10 5.57
CA TRP A 37 11.72 -1.28 6.41
C TRP A 37 13.14 -1.31 6.95
N ARG A 38 13.27 -1.50 8.26
CA ARG A 38 14.56 -1.56 8.91
C ARG A 38 15.16 -2.95 8.80
N ILE A 39 16.42 -3.01 8.37
CA ILE A 39 17.13 -4.29 8.16
C ILE A 39 17.29 -5.12 9.41
N GLU A 40 17.35 -4.47 10.58
CA GLU A 40 17.49 -5.14 11.88
C GLU A 40 16.22 -5.82 12.39
N ASN A 41 15.09 -5.53 11.74
CA ASN A 41 13.79 -6.09 12.10
C ASN A 41 13.39 -7.26 11.19
N ALA A 42 12.47 -8.08 11.67
CA ALA A 42 11.81 -9.04 10.78
C ALA A 42 11.08 -8.31 9.63
N MET A 43 11.27 -8.81 8.42
CA MET A 43 10.60 -8.23 7.26
C MET A 43 9.09 -8.42 7.33
N PRO A 44 8.29 -7.36 7.16
CA PRO A 44 6.82 -7.47 7.16
C PRO A 44 6.29 -8.36 6.05
N ARG A 45 7.07 -8.54 4.99
CA ARG A 45 6.73 -9.40 3.86
C ARG A 45 7.96 -10.13 3.36
N THR A 46 7.82 -11.43 3.17
CA THR A 46 8.84 -12.29 2.57
C THR A 46 8.47 -12.56 1.12
N VAL A 47 9.26 -12.04 0.19
CA VAL A 47 9.11 -12.25 -1.28
C VAL A 47 10.04 -13.36 -1.72
N LEU A 48 11.26 -13.35 -1.17
CA LEU A 48 12.26 -14.38 -1.40
C LEU A 48 12.23 -15.37 -0.25
N SER A 49 12.15 -16.67 -0.58
CA SER A 49 12.21 -17.73 0.43
C SER A 49 13.57 -17.71 1.14
N PRO A 50 13.61 -17.84 2.47
CA PRO A 50 14.88 -17.89 3.18
C PRO A 50 15.66 -19.15 2.81
N PRO A 51 17.00 -19.09 2.82
CA PRO A 51 17.84 -20.25 2.59
C PRO A 51 17.46 -21.39 3.54
N MET A 52 17.35 -22.60 3.00
CA MET A 52 16.96 -23.82 3.75
C MET A 52 15.64 -23.69 4.54
N GLY A 53 14.77 -22.75 4.14
CA GLY A 53 13.48 -22.55 4.79
C GLY A 53 13.52 -21.92 6.19
N GLN A 54 14.67 -21.48 6.65
CA GLN A 54 14.83 -20.89 7.97
C GLN A 54 14.88 -19.36 7.90
N PRO A 55 14.02 -18.65 8.66
CA PRO A 55 14.10 -17.20 8.76
C PRO A 55 15.48 -16.74 9.24
N LEU A 56 16.07 -15.78 8.55
CA LEU A 56 17.35 -15.17 8.92
C LEU A 56 17.12 -13.74 9.41
N LEU A 57 17.89 -13.32 10.38
CA LEU A 57 18.02 -11.94 10.81
C LEU A 57 19.50 -11.56 10.82
N PRO A 58 19.87 -10.49 10.10
CA PRO A 58 19.02 -9.69 9.21
C PRO A 58 18.63 -10.42 7.91
N ASP A 59 17.43 -10.18 7.43
CA ASP A 59 16.94 -10.73 6.16
C ASP A 59 17.39 -9.83 4.99
N VAL A 60 18.65 -9.92 4.66
CA VAL A 60 19.28 -9.09 3.61
C VAL A 60 18.63 -9.24 2.23
N PRO A 61 18.28 -10.45 1.75
CA PRO A 61 17.63 -10.60 0.46
C PRO A 61 16.31 -9.86 0.34
N ASN A 62 15.40 -10.03 1.30
CA ASN A 62 14.09 -9.38 1.26
C ASN A 62 14.21 -7.87 1.49
N TRP A 63 15.08 -7.44 2.38
CA TRP A 63 15.36 -6.04 2.60
C TRP A 63 15.94 -5.38 1.33
N SER A 64 16.92 -5.99 0.67
CA SER A 64 17.51 -5.45 -0.55
C SER A 64 16.51 -5.36 -1.71
N TRP A 65 15.62 -6.35 -1.82
CA TRP A 65 14.54 -6.32 -2.79
C TRP A 65 13.62 -5.11 -2.54
N HIS A 66 13.28 -4.86 -1.29
CA HIS A 66 12.44 -3.73 -0.91
C HIS A 66 13.14 -2.39 -1.16
N GLU A 67 14.44 -2.28 -0.87
CA GLU A 67 15.25 -1.06 -1.05
C GLU A 67 15.24 -0.53 -2.48
N TYR A 68 15.09 -1.39 -3.48
CA TYR A 68 14.89 -0.94 -4.85
C TYR A 68 13.65 -0.04 -4.97
N GLY A 69 12.57 -0.38 -4.28
CA GLY A 69 11.35 0.44 -4.24
C GLY A 69 11.62 1.85 -3.75
N MET A 70 12.36 1.98 -2.65
CA MET A 70 12.69 3.27 -2.05
C MET A 70 13.72 4.07 -2.87
N ARG A 71 14.71 3.41 -3.43
CA ARG A 71 15.83 4.07 -4.14
C ARG A 71 15.51 4.43 -5.59
N ALA A 72 14.73 3.62 -6.26
CA ALA A 72 14.44 3.79 -7.69
C ALA A 72 12.95 3.75 -8.02
N GLY A 73 12.21 2.78 -7.50
CA GLY A 73 10.81 2.52 -7.86
C GLY A 73 9.89 3.70 -7.55
N PHE A 74 10.01 4.28 -6.37
CA PHE A 74 9.23 5.45 -5.96
C PHE A 74 9.41 6.63 -6.93
N TRP A 75 10.64 6.98 -7.25
CA TRP A 75 10.94 8.13 -8.11
C TRP A 75 10.45 7.95 -9.54
N ARG A 76 10.47 6.71 -10.04
CA ARG A 76 9.90 6.37 -11.36
C ARG A 76 8.38 6.52 -11.35
N GLN A 77 7.70 6.04 -10.31
CA GLN A 77 6.25 6.20 -10.15
C GLN A 77 5.88 7.66 -9.93
N PHE A 78 6.60 8.37 -9.06
CA PHE A 78 6.39 9.80 -8.82
C PHE A 78 6.42 10.59 -10.13
N LYS A 79 7.47 10.38 -10.94
CA LYS A 79 7.57 11.05 -12.24
C LYS A 79 6.40 10.68 -13.15
N ALA A 80 6.07 9.40 -13.26
CA ALA A 80 5.01 8.94 -14.15
C ALA A 80 3.63 9.50 -13.79
N LEU A 81 3.33 9.61 -12.50
CA LEU A 81 2.08 10.18 -12.00
C LEU A 81 2.03 11.70 -12.17
N THR A 82 3.14 12.40 -11.86
CA THR A 82 3.26 13.86 -12.01
C THR A 82 3.15 14.28 -13.47
N ASP A 83 3.85 13.62 -14.38
CA ASP A 83 3.80 13.92 -15.82
C ASP A 83 2.37 13.78 -16.40
N ARG A 84 1.51 13.02 -15.75
CA ARG A 84 0.12 12.79 -16.16
C ARG A 84 -0.92 13.58 -15.36
N ASN A 85 -0.46 14.43 -14.43
CA ASN A 85 -1.33 15.13 -13.49
C ASN A 85 -2.32 14.20 -12.77
N MET A 86 -1.88 12.99 -12.42
CA MET A 86 -2.71 12.00 -11.74
C MET A 86 -2.66 12.23 -10.22
N PRO A 87 -3.79 12.54 -9.59
CA PRO A 87 -3.86 12.61 -8.13
C PRO A 87 -3.66 11.22 -7.54
N VAL A 88 -2.91 11.16 -6.45
CA VAL A 88 -2.58 9.92 -5.74
C VAL A 88 -2.71 10.13 -4.24
N THR A 89 -3.18 9.10 -3.55
CA THR A 89 -3.12 9.01 -2.09
C THR A 89 -1.88 8.22 -1.69
N LEU A 90 -1.10 8.75 -0.76
CA LEU A 90 0.04 8.04 -0.21
C LEU A 90 -0.37 7.26 1.04
N ALA A 91 -0.06 5.97 1.08
CA ALA A 91 -0.09 5.16 2.28
C ALA A 91 1.36 4.92 2.69
N LEU A 92 1.81 5.60 3.74
CA LEU A 92 3.21 5.60 4.15
C LEU A 92 3.36 5.33 5.65
N ASN A 93 4.48 4.74 6.05
CA ASN A 93 4.88 4.70 7.44
C ASN A 93 5.72 5.93 7.81
N ALA A 94 5.74 6.29 9.09
CA ALA A 94 6.34 7.53 9.55
C ALA A 94 7.84 7.63 9.28
N ASN A 95 8.55 6.50 9.22
CA ASN A 95 10.00 6.47 8.98
C ASN A 95 10.40 7.03 7.61
N VAL A 96 9.51 6.98 6.64
CA VAL A 96 9.75 7.55 5.29
C VAL A 96 10.01 9.06 5.33
N CYS A 97 9.55 9.72 6.40
CA CYS A 97 9.64 11.19 6.54
C CYS A 97 10.91 11.67 7.26
N ASN A 98 11.83 10.79 7.65
CA ASN A 98 13.04 11.11 8.41
C ASN A 98 14.27 11.28 7.54
#